data_6092ba8a43e7213d4f24cbd348473f2a
#
_entry.id   6092ba8a43e7213d4f24cbd348473f2a
#
_cell.length_a   1.000
_cell.length_b   1.000
_cell.length_c   1.000
_cell.angle_alpha   90.00
_cell.angle_beta   90.00
_cell.angle_gamma   90.00
#
_symmetry.space_group_name_H-M   'P 1'
#
loop_
_entity.id
_entity.type
_entity.pdbx_description
1 polymer ?
#
loop_
_entity_poly.entity_id
_entity_poly.type
_entity_poly.pdbx_seq_one_letter_code
_entity_poly.pdbx_strand_id
1 'polypeptide(L)'
;MEKIKEIINSRKGKWLLAFGLTFLCYAIVLLTADVSYATNDDSRIMYALAGYASGEAYPQQAFINYFLGVPIGVLYKLLPSLPWYTIYHIFAMYLSESVMFLCFYKLAKDKKVSIAFPICAQIISLLFIFMVPLVSIQFTVTSTILGTSAVVVMASMKHSDKRSTKICIYAYCFIALLLSFMTRTLSWYSIMCFFALSCVYQIATCYLYCPDLTKKKKHLHTLKICTFVIALVISCFGVRFVSLYIKNKSEITQAYNTYNDYRVKYMDYGQHPPYKGHEKLYNAVQWDNSTYRATLCLLYMDENINASSLKTITEAYQANKHSALSKTVTNIRELLYDYSFVQYSLLSIFLIFVILNLMVAKKEKQWFHILVSICCCGGFAVLLLYLGFKGRLPLRSYQSLLIPCFMFMMTMFLRWLDVSY
;
A
#
# COMPACT_ATOMS: atom_id res chain seq x y z
N MET A 1 35.08 2.94 -21.99
CA MET A 1 34.49 2.75 -20.67
C MET A 1 34.15 4.05 -19.93
N GLU A 2 35.04 5.08 -19.93
CA GLU A 2 34.79 6.36 -19.25
C GLU A 2 33.57 7.12 -19.78
N LYS A 3 33.40 7.26 -21.08
CA LYS A 3 32.20 7.90 -21.67
C LYS A 3 30.89 7.23 -21.25
N ILE A 4 30.86 5.89 -21.13
CA ILE A 4 29.67 5.17 -20.64
C ILE A 4 29.40 5.49 -19.19
N LYS A 5 30.43 5.52 -18.34
CA LYS A 5 30.31 5.92 -16.92
C LYS A 5 29.82 7.36 -16.79
N GLU A 6 30.29 8.27 -17.64
CA GLU A 6 29.85 9.66 -17.64
C GLU A 6 28.37 9.80 -18.04
N ILE A 7 27.94 9.12 -19.09
CA ILE A 7 26.54 9.08 -19.54
C ILE A 7 25.64 8.52 -18.41
N ILE A 8 26.01 7.38 -17.85
CA ILE A 8 25.26 6.72 -16.77
C ILE A 8 25.14 7.62 -15.53
N ASN A 9 26.22 8.34 -15.18
CA ASN A 9 26.23 9.27 -14.03
C ASN A 9 25.56 10.61 -14.34
N SER A 10 25.20 10.89 -15.58
CA SER A 10 24.48 12.10 -15.96
C SER A 10 23.04 12.10 -15.38
N ARG A 11 22.39 13.27 -15.40
CA ARG A 11 20.97 13.37 -15.02
C ARG A 11 20.09 12.53 -15.94
N LYS A 12 20.34 12.59 -17.25
CA LYS A 12 19.60 11.82 -18.26
C LYS A 12 19.82 10.30 -18.11
N GLY A 13 21.07 9.88 -17.85
CA GLY A 13 21.39 8.46 -17.63
C GLY A 13 20.65 7.86 -16.44
N LYS A 14 20.51 8.57 -15.34
CA LYS A 14 19.74 8.10 -14.17
C LYS A 14 18.25 7.95 -14.47
N TRP A 15 17.67 8.87 -15.21
CA TRP A 15 16.30 8.76 -15.68
C TRP A 15 16.14 7.53 -16.58
N LEU A 16 17.07 7.36 -17.53
CA LEU A 16 17.05 6.20 -18.41
C LEU A 16 17.17 4.88 -17.64
N LEU A 17 18.05 4.80 -16.66
CA LEU A 17 18.19 3.60 -15.83
C LEU A 17 16.92 3.34 -15.00
N ALA A 18 16.45 4.34 -14.24
CA ALA A 18 15.30 4.16 -13.38
C ALA A 18 14.04 3.76 -14.16
N PHE A 19 13.72 4.48 -15.23
CA PHE A 19 12.53 4.22 -16.03
C PHE A 19 12.73 3.10 -17.05
N GLY A 20 13.89 3.05 -17.70
CA GLY A 20 14.17 2.07 -18.76
C GLY A 20 14.28 0.64 -18.23
N LEU A 21 15.01 0.41 -17.13
CA LEU A 21 15.08 -0.94 -16.52
C LEU A 21 13.73 -1.40 -15.95
N THR A 22 12.98 -0.48 -15.32
CA THR A 22 11.62 -0.81 -14.86
C THR A 22 10.73 -1.14 -16.05
N PHE A 23 10.76 -0.33 -17.13
CA PHE A 23 10.00 -0.61 -18.35
C PHE A 23 10.37 -1.95 -18.98
N LEU A 24 11.65 -2.25 -19.09
CA LEU A 24 12.12 -3.53 -19.62
C LEU A 24 11.61 -4.72 -18.81
N CYS A 25 11.69 -4.64 -17.48
CA CYS A 25 11.16 -5.67 -16.59
C CYS A 25 9.65 -5.84 -16.79
N TYR A 26 8.89 -4.73 -16.82
CA TYR A 26 7.45 -4.75 -17.06
C TYR A 26 7.10 -5.33 -18.41
N ALA A 27 7.80 -4.92 -19.47
CA ALA A 27 7.59 -5.45 -20.82
C ALA A 27 7.84 -6.97 -20.89
N ILE A 28 8.93 -7.45 -20.28
CA ILE A 28 9.22 -8.90 -20.21
C ILE A 28 8.08 -9.62 -19.49
N VAL A 29 7.69 -9.18 -18.30
CA VAL A 29 6.64 -9.83 -17.51
C VAL A 29 5.31 -9.82 -18.25
N LEU A 30 4.90 -8.69 -18.82
CA LEU A 30 3.63 -8.56 -19.55
C LEU A 30 3.58 -9.39 -20.83
N LEU A 31 4.75 -9.71 -21.42
CA LEU A 31 4.85 -10.53 -22.65
C LEU A 31 5.01 -12.03 -22.35
N THR A 32 5.49 -12.41 -21.15
CA THR A 32 5.85 -13.79 -20.84
C THR A 32 5.04 -14.44 -19.73
N ALA A 33 4.36 -13.65 -18.91
CA ALA A 33 3.57 -14.15 -17.79
C ALA A 33 2.07 -13.95 -17.99
N ASP A 34 1.28 -14.87 -17.43
CA ASP A 34 -0.18 -14.74 -17.37
C ASP A 34 -0.56 -13.75 -16.27
N VAL A 35 -0.74 -12.49 -16.66
CA VAL A 35 -1.13 -11.43 -15.74
C VAL A 35 -2.62 -11.52 -15.44
N SER A 36 -2.96 -11.58 -14.16
CA SER A 36 -4.35 -11.73 -13.70
C SER A 36 -4.65 -10.85 -12.49
N TYR A 37 -5.91 -10.73 -12.12
CA TYR A 37 -6.29 -10.12 -10.85
C TYR A 37 -6.08 -11.09 -9.70
N ALA A 38 -5.49 -10.61 -8.62
CA ALA A 38 -5.24 -11.40 -7.41
C ALA A 38 -6.53 -11.83 -6.69
N THR A 39 -7.61 -11.08 -6.88
CA THR A 39 -8.89 -11.34 -6.21
C THR A 39 -10.07 -11.07 -7.14
N ASN A 40 -11.18 -11.77 -6.86
CA ASN A 40 -12.45 -11.54 -7.53
C ASN A 40 -13.01 -10.12 -7.29
N ASP A 41 -12.57 -9.42 -6.25
CA ASP A 41 -12.94 -8.02 -6.00
C ASP A 41 -12.45 -7.13 -7.14
N ASP A 42 -11.21 -7.30 -7.59
CA ASP A 42 -10.63 -6.53 -8.70
C ASP A 42 -11.38 -6.79 -10.01
N SER A 43 -11.68 -8.06 -10.29
CA SER A 43 -12.47 -8.44 -11.47
C SER A 43 -13.86 -7.78 -11.44
N ARG A 44 -14.55 -7.82 -10.29
CA ARG A 44 -15.89 -7.22 -10.13
C ARG A 44 -15.85 -5.70 -10.30
N ILE A 45 -14.83 -5.02 -9.76
CA ILE A 45 -14.65 -3.59 -9.94
C ILE A 45 -14.47 -3.26 -11.43
N MET A 46 -13.61 -4.01 -12.11
CA MET A 46 -13.37 -3.84 -13.55
C MET A 46 -14.67 -4.04 -14.34
N TYR A 47 -15.39 -5.15 -14.11
CA TYR A 47 -16.68 -5.44 -14.79
C TYR A 47 -17.69 -4.31 -14.58
N ALA A 48 -17.81 -3.80 -13.37
CA ALA A 48 -18.75 -2.73 -13.07
C ALA A 48 -18.33 -1.38 -13.69
N LEU A 49 -17.03 -1.04 -13.68
CA LEU A 49 -16.51 0.17 -14.31
C LEU A 49 -16.61 0.12 -15.85
N ALA A 50 -16.44 -1.07 -16.44
CA ALA A 50 -16.59 -1.29 -17.87
C ALA A 50 -18.08 -1.33 -18.33
N GLY A 51 -19.01 -1.39 -17.39
CA GLY A 51 -20.44 -1.48 -17.70
C GLY A 51 -20.92 -2.89 -18.04
N TYR A 52 -20.09 -3.92 -17.94
CA TYR A 52 -20.47 -5.29 -18.27
C TYR A 52 -21.54 -5.88 -17.33
N ALA A 53 -21.63 -5.36 -16.10
CA ALA A 53 -22.59 -5.85 -15.11
C ALA A 53 -24.01 -5.28 -15.30
N SER A 54 -24.16 -4.04 -15.80
CA SER A 54 -25.42 -3.29 -15.82
C SER A 54 -25.70 -2.58 -17.13
N GLY A 55 -24.89 -2.76 -18.17
CA GLY A 55 -24.99 -2.03 -19.45
C GLY A 55 -24.38 -0.62 -19.38
N GLU A 56 -24.13 -0.09 -18.20
CA GLU A 56 -23.54 1.23 -18.00
C GLU A 56 -22.39 1.20 -16.98
N ALA A 57 -21.39 2.07 -17.18
CA ALA A 57 -20.29 2.20 -16.24
C ALA A 57 -20.80 2.65 -14.87
N TYR A 58 -20.50 1.86 -13.83
CA TYR A 58 -20.90 2.13 -12.45
C TYR A 58 -19.70 2.54 -11.58
N PRO A 59 -19.46 3.85 -11.39
CA PRO A 59 -18.26 4.34 -10.68
C PRO A 59 -18.37 4.25 -9.16
N GLN A 60 -19.55 3.94 -8.60
CA GLN A 60 -19.79 3.87 -7.14
C GLN A 60 -19.34 2.52 -6.57
N GLN A 61 -18.05 2.24 -6.62
CA GLN A 61 -17.50 0.98 -6.16
C GLN A 61 -17.32 0.92 -4.63
N ALA A 62 -17.33 -0.30 -4.06
CA ALA A 62 -17.20 -0.52 -2.62
C ALA A 62 -15.79 -0.16 -2.11
N PHE A 63 -14.76 -0.49 -2.87
CA PHE A 63 -13.38 -0.45 -2.39
C PHE A 63 -12.56 0.73 -2.91
N ILE A 64 -12.86 1.21 -4.11
CA ILE A 64 -12.22 2.40 -4.69
C ILE A 64 -13.10 3.64 -4.52
N ASN A 65 -12.47 4.80 -4.51
CA ASN A 65 -13.16 6.07 -4.37
C ASN A 65 -13.93 6.42 -5.66
N TYR A 66 -15.09 7.07 -5.52
CA TYR A 66 -15.91 7.53 -6.63
C TYR A 66 -15.11 8.39 -7.64
N PHE A 67 -14.28 9.31 -7.16
CA PHE A 67 -13.48 10.20 -8.00
C PHE A 67 -12.36 9.47 -8.78
N LEU A 68 -12.00 8.26 -8.39
CA LEU A 68 -11.14 7.39 -9.20
C LEU A 68 -11.98 6.55 -10.19
N GLY A 69 -13.15 6.10 -9.76
CA GLY A 69 -14.04 5.30 -10.60
C GLY A 69 -14.59 6.08 -11.79
N VAL A 70 -14.91 7.37 -11.62
CA VAL A 70 -15.47 8.22 -12.71
C VAL A 70 -14.53 8.31 -13.92
N PRO A 71 -13.28 8.77 -13.82
CA PRO A 71 -12.39 8.87 -14.99
C PRO A 71 -12.14 7.52 -15.66
N ILE A 72 -12.00 6.43 -14.89
CA ILE A 72 -11.83 5.09 -15.46
C ILE A 72 -13.10 4.66 -16.21
N GLY A 73 -14.29 4.91 -15.67
CA GLY A 73 -15.56 4.62 -16.33
C GLY A 73 -15.75 5.45 -17.60
N VAL A 74 -15.33 6.72 -17.62
CA VAL A 74 -15.35 7.56 -18.83
C VAL A 74 -14.39 6.99 -19.89
N LEU A 75 -13.21 6.53 -19.51
CA LEU A 75 -12.26 5.89 -20.45
C LEU A 75 -12.84 4.62 -21.07
N TYR A 76 -13.57 3.79 -20.30
CA TYR A 76 -14.28 2.62 -20.84
C TYR A 76 -15.39 3.02 -21.82
N LYS A 77 -16.10 4.14 -21.60
CA LYS A 77 -17.10 4.64 -22.56
C LYS A 77 -16.47 5.12 -23.86
N LEU A 78 -15.27 5.72 -23.80
CA LEU A 78 -14.57 6.23 -24.97
C LEU A 78 -13.89 5.11 -25.78
N LEU A 79 -13.24 4.18 -25.12
CA LEU A 79 -12.47 3.08 -25.73
C LEU A 79 -12.73 1.79 -24.96
N PRO A 80 -13.89 1.13 -25.17
CA PRO A 80 -14.31 -0.05 -24.40
C PRO A 80 -13.46 -1.29 -24.58
N SER A 81 -12.67 -1.36 -25.67
CA SER A 81 -11.78 -2.49 -25.98
C SER A 81 -10.52 -2.54 -25.10
N LEU A 82 -10.17 -1.46 -24.40
CA LEU A 82 -8.98 -1.39 -23.56
C LEU A 82 -9.31 -1.65 -22.11
N PRO A 83 -8.48 -2.45 -21.39
CA PRO A 83 -8.69 -2.76 -19.99
C PRO A 83 -8.21 -1.61 -19.07
N TRP A 84 -8.92 -0.49 -19.05
CA TRP A 84 -8.50 0.75 -18.38
C TRP A 84 -8.21 0.61 -16.90
N TYR A 85 -8.94 -0.26 -16.20
CA TYR A 85 -8.68 -0.54 -14.79
C TYR A 85 -7.30 -1.19 -14.61
N THR A 86 -6.97 -2.19 -15.44
CA THR A 86 -5.64 -2.84 -15.47
C THR A 86 -4.55 -1.84 -15.84
N ILE A 87 -4.78 -1.04 -16.90
CA ILE A 87 -3.83 -0.02 -17.36
C ILE A 87 -3.53 0.99 -16.24
N TYR A 88 -4.55 1.44 -15.51
CA TYR A 88 -4.37 2.31 -14.35
C TYR A 88 -3.42 1.68 -13.33
N HIS A 89 -3.63 0.42 -12.93
CA HIS A 89 -2.81 -0.26 -11.94
C HIS A 89 -1.37 -0.43 -12.39
N ILE A 90 -1.16 -0.95 -13.61
CA ILE A 90 0.18 -1.16 -14.18
C ILE A 90 0.92 0.17 -14.28
N PHE A 91 0.28 1.21 -14.80
CA PHE A 91 0.90 2.52 -14.98
C PHE A 91 1.23 3.20 -13.63
N ALA A 92 0.32 3.11 -12.64
CA ALA A 92 0.53 3.65 -11.31
C ALA A 92 1.72 2.97 -10.60
N MET A 93 1.84 1.64 -10.68
CA MET A 93 2.97 0.88 -10.15
C MET A 93 4.26 1.25 -10.87
N TYR A 94 4.28 1.19 -12.21
CA TYR A 94 5.43 1.54 -13.04
C TYR A 94 6.01 2.92 -12.72
N LEU A 95 5.17 3.96 -12.66
CA LEU A 95 5.61 5.32 -12.35
C LEU A 95 6.16 5.41 -10.93
N SER A 96 5.48 4.81 -9.96
CA SER A 96 5.87 4.86 -8.56
C SER A 96 7.22 4.18 -8.33
N GLU A 97 7.42 3.01 -8.88
CA GLU A 97 8.67 2.24 -8.79
C GLU A 97 9.82 2.98 -9.47
N SER A 98 9.58 3.48 -10.69
CA SER A 98 10.59 4.26 -11.42
C SER A 98 11.04 5.49 -10.64
N VAL A 99 10.11 6.20 -9.99
CA VAL A 99 10.43 7.36 -9.15
C VAL A 99 11.20 6.96 -7.89
N MET A 100 10.87 5.85 -7.24
CA MET A 100 11.62 5.33 -6.10
C MET A 100 13.07 5.01 -6.50
N PHE A 101 13.28 4.31 -7.61
CA PHE A 101 14.62 4.01 -8.09
C PHE A 101 15.39 5.26 -8.54
N LEU A 102 14.72 6.24 -9.14
CA LEU A 102 15.34 7.53 -9.43
C LEU A 102 15.88 8.22 -8.16
N CYS A 103 15.15 8.14 -7.05
CA CYS A 103 15.65 8.63 -5.75
C CYS A 103 16.89 7.84 -5.32
N PHE A 104 16.94 6.53 -5.46
CA PHE A 104 18.10 5.72 -5.13
C PHE A 104 19.34 6.09 -5.97
N TYR A 105 19.18 6.28 -7.28
CA TYR A 105 20.26 6.76 -8.14
C TYR A 105 20.76 8.16 -7.76
N LYS A 106 19.84 9.03 -7.34
CA LYS A 106 20.20 10.36 -6.86
C LYS A 106 21.02 10.27 -5.57
N LEU A 107 20.56 9.50 -4.59
CA LEU A 107 21.23 9.35 -3.31
C LEU A 107 22.60 8.67 -3.45
N ALA A 108 22.72 7.63 -4.26
CA ALA A 108 23.97 6.92 -4.51
C ALA A 108 25.04 7.85 -5.10
N LYS A 109 24.70 8.70 -6.08
CA LYS A 109 25.64 9.70 -6.63
C LYS A 109 26.10 10.68 -5.55
N ASP A 110 25.17 11.19 -4.77
CA ASP A 110 25.45 12.20 -3.77
C ASP A 110 26.39 11.66 -2.68
N LYS A 111 26.36 10.34 -2.47
CA LYS A 111 27.22 9.63 -1.50
C LYS A 111 28.43 8.94 -2.12
N LYS A 112 28.72 9.19 -3.39
CA LYS A 112 29.81 8.56 -4.15
C LYS A 112 29.79 7.02 -4.15
N VAL A 113 28.62 6.43 -3.93
CA VAL A 113 28.42 4.97 -4.02
C VAL A 113 28.51 4.53 -5.48
N SER A 114 29.08 3.36 -5.71
CA SER A 114 29.11 2.79 -7.07
C SER A 114 27.71 2.70 -7.66
N ILE A 115 27.57 3.10 -8.92
CA ILE A 115 26.30 3.02 -9.65
C ILE A 115 25.77 1.58 -9.76
N ALA A 116 26.64 0.58 -9.67
CA ALA A 116 26.26 -0.83 -9.67
C ALA A 116 25.32 -1.17 -8.50
N PHE A 117 25.51 -0.51 -7.34
CA PHE A 117 24.69 -0.79 -6.16
C PHE A 117 23.20 -0.45 -6.40
N PRO A 118 22.81 0.78 -6.79
CA PRO A 118 21.39 1.06 -7.05
C PRO A 118 20.85 0.28 -8.25
N ILE A 119 21.65 -0.12 -9.25
CA ILE A 119 21.23 -1.03 -10.34
C ILE A 119 20.85 -2.40 -9.76
N CYS A 120 21.74 -3.01 -8.98
CA CYS A 120 21.47 -4.29 -8.33
C CYS A 120 20.25 -4.20 -7.41
N ALA A 121 20.14 -3.12 -6.61
CA ALA A 121 19.01 -2.89 -5.75
C ALA A 121 17.70 -2.76 -6.53
N GLN A 122 17.70 -2.09 -7.68
CA GLN A 122 16.55 -1.99 -8.57
C GLN A 122 16.15 -3.38 -9.10
N ILE A 123 17.10 -4.12 -9.67
CA ILE A 123 16.84 -5.45 -10.25
C ILE A 123 16.31 -6.40 -9.18
N ILE A 124 16.96 -6.46 -8.03
CA ILE A 124 16.52 -7.31 -6.91
C ILE A 124 15.11 -6.91 -6.45
N SER A 125 14.83 -5.62 -6.30
CA SER A 125 13.52 -5.14 -5.89
C SER A 125 12.45 -5.48 -6.93
N LEU A 126 12.73 -5.30 -8.22
CA LEU A 126 11.80 -5.65 -9.31
C LEU A 126 11.49 -7.15 -9.30
N LEU A 127 12.50 -8.00 -9.16
CA LEU A 127 12.32 -9.46 -9.21
C LEU A 127 11.66 -10.04 -7.97
N PHE A 128 12.02 -9.57 -6.77
CA PHE A 128 11.57 -10.20 -5.52
C PHE A 128 10.45 -9.46 -4.79
N ILE A 129 10.26 -8.17 -5.03
CA ILE A 129 9.26 -7.36 -4.34
C ILE A 129 8.10 -7.01 -5.26
N PHE A 130 8.39 -6.54 -6.49
CA PHE A 130 7.39 -5.95 -7.38
C PHE A 130 6.88 -6.90 -8.46
N MET A 131 7.55 -8.02 -8.72
CA MET A 131 7.09 -9.00 -9.72
C MET A 131 5.74 -9.59 -9.36
N VAL A 132 5.55 -10.04 -8.12
CA VAL A 132 4.28 -10.63 -7.66
C VAL A 132 3.12 -9.65 -7.80
N PRO A 133 3.22 -8.37 -7.34
CA PRO A 133 2.22 -7.35 -7.60
C PRO A 133 1.91 -7.11 -9.07
N LEU A 134 2.89 -7.23 -9.95
CA LEU A 134 2.71 -7.02 -11.39
C LEU A 134 1.98 -8.19 -12.07
N VAL A 135 2.32 -9.42 -11.72
CA VAL A 135 1.66 -10.63 -12.26
C VAL A 135 0.27 -10.82 -11.67
N SER A 136 0.10 -10.47 -10.39
CA SER A 136 -1.14 -10.65 -9.63
C SER A 136 -1.66 -9.29 -9.17
N ILE A 137 -2.31 -8.57 -10.08
CA ILE A 137 -2.74 -7.18 -9.89
C ILE A 137 -3.80 -7.09 -8.80
N GLN A 138 -3.58 -6.16 -7.85
CA GLN A 138 -4.48 -5.97 -6.74
C GLN A 138 -4.48 -4.51 -6.25
N PHE A 139 -5.66 -3.91 -6.16
CA PHE A 139 -5.82 -2.49 -5.80
C PHE A 139 -5.18 -2.12 -4.46
N THR A 140 -5.15 -3.03 -3.48
CA THR A 140 -4.52 -2.81 -2.17
C THR A 140 -3.02 -2.62 -2.32
N VAL A 141 -2.36 -3.47 -3.13
CA VAL A 141 -0.92 -3.43 -3.35
C VAL A 141 -0.53 -2.25 -4.24
N THR A 142 -1.33 -1.95 -5.27
CA THR A 142 -1.13 -0.73 -6.08
C THR A 142 -1.19 0.53 -5.21
N SER A 143 -2.20 0.64 -4.35
CA SER A 143 -2.30 1.73 -3.36
C SER A 143 -1.05 1.83 -2.49
N THR A 144 -0.53 0.68 -2.06
CA THR A 144 0.68 0.60 -1.24
C THR A 144 1.90 1.11 -1.99
N ILE A 145 2.11 0.67 -3.23
CA ILE A 145 3.26 1.09 -4.05
C ILE A 145 3.20 2.60 -4.32
N LEU A 146 2.01 3.13 -4.67
CA LEU A 146 1.78 4.57 -4.83
C LEU A 146 2.20 5.35 -3.58
N GLY A 147 1.68 4.97 -2.42
CA GLY A 147 1.98 5.65 -1.17
C GLY A 147 3.43 5.47 -0.72
N THR A 148 4.02 4.29 -0.96
CA THR A 148 5.44 4.03 -0.67
C THR A 148 6.37 4.92 -1.48
N SER A 149 6.01 5.22 -2.73
CA SER A 149 6.81 6.15 -3.54
C SER A 149 6.88 7.54 -2.90
N ALA A 150 5.78 8.02 -2.31
CA ALA A 150 5.78 9.28 -1.56
C ALA A 150 6.63 9.21 -0.28
N VAL A 151 6.61 8.07 0.43
CA VAL A 151 7.48 7.81 1.60
C VAL A 151 8.95 7.95 1.20
N VAL A 152 9.37 7.29 0.11
CA VAL A 152 10.75 7.32 -0.40
C VAL A 152 11.13 8.73 -0.88
N VAL A 153 10.26 9.38 -1.65
CA VAL A 153 10.52 10.73 -2.19
C VAL A 153 10.66 11.75 -1.05
N MET A 154 9.77 11.70 -0.05
CA MET A 154 9.87 12.58 1.12
C MET A 154 11.15 12.30 1.91
N ALA A 155 11.46 11.04 2.20
CA ALA A 155 12.67 10.65 2.91
C ALA A 155 13.96 11.02 2.17
N SER A 156 13.93 11.07 0.84
CA SER A 156 15.08 11.43 -0.03
C SER A 156 15.31 12.93 -0.18
N MET A 157 14.38 13.78 0.25
CA MET A 157 14.47 15.24 0.12
C MET A 157 15.69 15.78 0.88
N LYS A 158 16.43 16.73 0.27
CA LYS A 158 17.58 17.38 0.90
C LYS A 158 17.24 18.81 1.33
N HIS A 159 17.86 19.23 2.44
CA HIS A 159 17.72 20.62 2.88
C HIS A 159 18.35 21.60 1.90
N SER A 160 19.38 21.19 1.17
CA SER A 160 20.06 21.95 0.12
C SER A 160 19.31 21.98 -1.22
N ASP A 161 18.24 21.17 -1.40
CA ASP A 161 17.48 21.16 -2.66
C ASP A 161 16.90 22.55 -2.98
N LYS A 162 16.92 22.91 -4.27
CA LYS A 162 16.31 24.15 -4.77
C LYS A 162 14.83 24.22 -4.43
N ARG A 163 14.30 25.43 -4.29
CA ARG A 163 12.86 25.66 -3.97
C ARG A 163 11.94 24.96 -4.98
N SER A 164 12.25 25.03 -6.27
CA SER A 164 11.49 24.33 -7.32
C SER A 164 11.46 22.82 -7.11
N THR A 165 12.60 22.21 -6.80
CA THR A 165 12.68 20.76 -6.51
C THR A 165 11.82 20.38 -5.30
N LYS A 166 11.83 21.17 -4.24
CA LYS A 166 10.98 20.92 -3.05
C LYS A 166 9.51 21.03 -3.37
N ILE A 167 9.12 22.01 -4.21
CA ILE A 167 7.72 22.13 -4.67
C ILE A 167 7.32 20.89 -5.46
N CYS A 168 8.16 20.41 -6.40
CA CYS A 168 7.90 19.17 -7.14
C CYS A 168 7.79 17.95 -6.22
N ILE A 169 8.62 17.85 -5.17
CA ILE A 169 8.55 16.78 -4.16
C ILE A 169 7.19 16.80 -3.44
N TYR A 170 6.79 17.96 -2.92
CA TYR A 170 5.49 18.08 -2.24
C TYR A 170 4.31 17.80 -3.17
N ALA A 171 4.34 18.32 -4.41
CA ALA A 171 3.30 18.06 -5.41
C ALA A 171 3.20 16.56 -5.75
N TYR A 172 4.33 15.91 -5.97
CA TYR A 172 4.38 14.46 -6.21
C TYR A 172 3.82 13.67 -5.02
N CYS A 173 4.31 13.96 -3.80
CA CYS A 173 3.83 13.27 -2.60
C CYS A 173 2.32 13.47 -2.40
N PHE A 174 1.81 14.68 -2.67
CA PHE A 174 0.39 14.96 -2.56
C PHE A 174 -0.43 14.11 -3.54
N ILE A 175 -0.05 14.09 -4.82
CA ILE A 175 -0.75 13.35 -5.86
C ILE A 175 -0.66 11.83 -5.57
N ALA A 176 0.53 11.31 -5.27
CA ALA A 176 0.73 9.89 -5.02
C ALA A 176 -0.06 9.40 -3.79
N LEU A 177 -0.08 10.16 -2.69
CA LEU A 177 -0.84 9.82 -1.48
C LEU A 177 -2.34 10.00 -1.67
N LEU A 178 -2.79 10.99 -2.43
CA LEU A 178 -4.20 11.16 -2.76
C LEU A 178 -4.70 10.01 -3.66
N LEU A 179 -3.95 9.63 -4.70
CA LEU A 179 -4.26 8.48 -5.53
C LEU A 179 -4.23 7.17 -4.74
N SER A 180 -3.25 6.98 -3.86
CA SER A 180 -3.18 5.86 -2.94
C SER A 180 -4.45 5.77 -2.07
N PHE A 181 -4.88 6.90 -1.49
CA PHE A 181 -6.12 6.99 -0.70
C PHE A 181 -7.37 6.64 -1.53
N MET A 182 -7.47 7.18 -2.74
CA MET A 182 -8.59 6.92 -3.64
C MET A 182 -8.63 5.47 -4.14
N THR A 183 -7.47 4.84 -4.31
CA THR A 183 -7.36 3.43 -4.71
C THR A 183 -7.74 2.50 -3.55
N ARG A 184 -7.22 2.73 -2.32
CA ARG A 184 -7.55 1.91 -1.15
C ARG A 184 -7.29 2.66 0.16
N THR A 185 -8.35 3.17 0.79
CA THR A 185 -8.27 3.92 2.05
C THR A 185 -7.61 3.12 3.19
N LEU A 186 -7.89 1.81 3.30
CA LEU A 186 -7.32 1.00 4.39
C LEU A 186 -5.80 0.84 4.29
N SER A 187 -5.25 0.63 3.09
CA SER A 187 -3.80 0.59 2.87
C SER A 187 -3.16 1.94 3.15
N TRP A 188 -3.83 3.01 2.78
CA TRP A 188 -3.33 4.37 3.01
C TRP A 188 -3.09 4.66 4.50
N TYR A 189 -3.92 4.17 5.41
CA TYR A 189 -3.68 4.35 6.86
C TYR A 189 -2.35 3.73 7.29
N SER A 190 -2.03 2.54 6.83
CA SER A 190 -0.74 1.88 7.12
C SER A 190 0.42 2.68 6.53
N ILE A 191 0.28 3.16 5.30
CA ILE A 191 1.30 3.96 4.60
C ILE A 191 1.56 5.28 5.33
N MET A 192 0.51 5.91 5.86
CA MET A 192 0.64 7.17 6.59
C MET A 192 1.52 7.07 7.83
N CYS A 193 1.62 5.90 8.46
CA CYS A 193 2.56 5.67 9.57
C CYS A 193 4.02 5.82 9.08
N PHE A 194 4.36 5.21 7.94
CA PHE A 194 5.70 5.33 7.34
C PHE A 194 5.94 6.72 6.74
N PHE A 195 4.91 7.34 6.17
CA PHE A 195 5.01 8.71 5.67
C PHE A 195 5.24 9.71 6.79
N ALA A 196 4.53 9.57 7.92
CA ALA A 196 4.77 10.37 9.12
C ALA A 196 6.20 10.20 9.63
N LEU A 197 6.72 8.95 9.65
CA LEU A 197 8.11 8.68 10.01
C LEU A 197 9.08 9.40 9.05
N SER A 198 8.80 9.44 7.74
CA SER A 198 9.59 10.20 6.76
C SER A 198 9.55 11.70 7.03
N CYS A 199 8.40 12.24 7.42
CA CYS A 199 8.27 13.66 7.79
C CYS A 199 9.04 13.98 9.06
N VAL A 200 8.90 13.17 10.11
CA VAL A 200 9.65 13.29 11.36
C VAL A 200 11.16 13.21 11.09
N TYR A 201 11.58 12.26 10.26
CA TYR A 201 12.96 12.15 9.82
C TYR A 201 13.47 13.43 9.15
N GLN A 202 12.70 14.05 8.26
CA GLN A 202 13.07 15.32 7.61
C GLN A 202 13.16 16.47 8.59
N ILE A 203 12.25 16.56 9.54
CA ILE A 203 12.29 17.59 10.59
C ILE A 203 13.51 17.37 11.48
N ALA A 204 13.72 16.18 12.00
CA ALA A 204 14.81 15.87 12.91
C ALA A 204 16.19 16.09 12.26
N THR A 205 16.39 15.64 11.01
CA THR A 205 17.64 15.87 10.29
C THR A 205 17.92 17.35 10.06
N CYS A 206 16.90 18.18 9.87
CA CYS A 206 17.05 19.64 9.77
C CYS A 206 17.58 20.24 11.05
N TYR A 207 17.13 19.76 12.22
CA TYR A 207 17.61 20.26 13.52
C TYR A 207 18.97 19.70 13.89
N LEU A 208 19.23 18.42 13.65
CA LEU A 208 20.43 17.73 14.10
C LEU A 208 21.64 17.97 13.19
N TYR A 209 21.42 17.99 11.87
CA TYR A 209 22.51 17.95 10.90
C TYR A 209 22.64 19.22 10.00
N CYS A 210 21.87 20.27 10.29
CA CYS A 210 21.99 21.55 9.58
C CYS A 210 22.31 22.68 10.58
N PRO A 211 23.50 22.73 11.18
CA PRO A 211 23.83 23.74 12.17
C PRO A 211 23.80 25.16 11.59
N ASP A 212 24.17 25.31 10.31
CA ASP A 212 24.22 26.60 9.61
C ASP A 212 22.86 27.24 9.37
N LEU A 213 21.77 26.48 9.53
CA LEU A 213 20.43 27.01 9.39
C LEU A 213 19.99 27.73 10.66
N THR A 214 19.55 28.99 10.51
CA THR A 214 18.95 29.75 11.62
C THR A 214 17.72 29.05 12.18
N LYS A 215 17.45 29.23 13.48
CA LYS A 215 16.24 28.68 14.14
C LYS A 215 14.96 28.99 13.35
N LYS A 216 14.83 30.24 12.85
CA LYS A 216 13.69 30.68 12.03
C LYS A 216 13.52 29.84 10.77
N LYS A 217 14.61 29.50 10.05
CA LYS A 217 14.57 28.66 8.85
C LYS A 217 14.18 27.21 9.18
N LYS A 218 14.65 26.66 10.33
CA LYS A 218 14.27 25.32 10.82
C LYS A 218 12.78 25.27 11.17
N HIS A 219 12.26 26.26 11.91
CA HIS A 219 10.84 26.35 12.21
C HIS A 219 9.98 26.48 10.94
N LEU A 220 10.41 27.32 9.97
CA LEU A 220 9.69 27.45 8.71
C LEU A 220 9.66 26.13 7.92
N HIS A 221 10.74 25.33 7.96
CA HIS A 221 10.78 24.00 7.34
C HIS A 221 9.77 23.05 7.99
N THR A 222 9.76 22.99 9.32
CA THR A 222 8.79 22.21 10.10
C THR A 222 7.36 22.63 9.76
N LEU A 223 7.08 23.95 9.79
CA LEU A 223 5.75 24.47 9.48
C LEU A 223 5.28 24.05 8.08
N LYS A 224 6.15 24.11 7.06
CA LYS A 224 5.82 23.67 5.70
C LYS A 224 5.43 22.18 5.64
N ILE A 225 6.16 21.31 6.34
CA ILE A 225 5.85 19.88 6.40
C ILE A 225 4.49 19.67 7.12
N CYS A 226 4.29 20.31 8.27
CA CYS A 226 3.03 20.19 9.01
C CYS A 226 1.83 20.69 8.19
N THR A 227 1.95 21.89 7.58
CA THR A 227 0.89 22.43 6.70
C THR A 227 0.60 21.51 5.53
N PHE A 228 1.63 20.94 4.90
CA PHE A 228 1.48 19.97 3.82
C PHE A 228 0.69 18.73 4.28
N VAL A 229 1.05 18.14 5.42
CA VAL A 229 0.37 16.97 5.97
C VAL A 229 -1.09 17.29 6.30
N ILE A 230 -1.35 18.43 6.93
CA ILE A 230 -2.72 18.88 7.25
C ILE A 230 -3.54 19.05 5.96
N ALA A 231 -3.00 19.73 4.95
CA ALA A 231 -3.67 19.92 3.67
C ALA A 231 -3.97 18.59 2.98
N LEU A 232 -3.03 17.65 2.98
CA LEU A 232 -3.22 16.30 2.45
C LEU A 232 -4.36 15.55 3.17
N VAL A 233 -4.34 15.55 4.50
CA VAL A 233 -5.36 14.86 5.31
C VAL A 233 -6.74 15.47 5.05
N ILE A 234 -6.86 16.80 5.07
CA ILE A 234 -8.13 17.48 4.76
C ILE A 234 -8.62 17.12 3.35
N SER A 235 -7.73 17.10 2.35
CA SER A 235 -8.09 16.74 0.98
C SER A 235 -8.56 15.29 0.87
N CYS A 236 -7.85 14.34 1.49
CA CYS A 236 -8.25 12.93 1.49
C CYS A 236 -9.62 12.71 2.14
N PHE A 237 -9.83 13.27 3.33
CA PHE A 237 -11.13 13.15 4.00
C PHE A 237 -12.24 13.94 3.31
N GLY A 238 -11.94 15.08 2.70
CA GLY A 238 -12.89 15.83 1.86
C GLY A 238 -13.36 14.99 0.67
N VAL A 239 -12.44 14.41 -0.07
CA VAL A 239 -12.74 13.49 -1.19
C VAL A 239 -13.57 12.29 -0.72
N ARG A 240 -13.23 11.71 0.45
CA ARG A 240 -14.01 10.61 1.04
C ARG A 240 -15.43 11.07 1.41
N PHE A 241 -15.56 12.20 2.08
CA PHE A 241 -16.86 12.73 2.49
C PHE A 241 -17.78 12.94 1.30
N VAL A 242 -17.31 13.61 0.24
CA VAL A 242 -18.08 13.82 -0.98
C VAL A 242 -18.42 12.49 -1.67
N SER A 243 -17.47 11.55 -1.73
CA SER A 243 -17.72 10.23 -2.29
C SER A 243 -18.82 9.47 -1.54
N LEU A 244 -18.78 9.48 -0.20
CA LEU A 244 -19.81 8.87 0.64
C LEU A 244 -21.16 9.56 0.50
N TYR A 245 -21.17 10.90 0.43
CA TYR A 245 -22.40 11.67 0.21
C TYR A 245 -23.08 11.29 -1.11
N ILE A 246 -22.30 11.15 -2.21
CA ILE A 246 -22.83 10.72 -3.51
C ILE A 246 -23.36 9.28 -3.43
N LYS A 247 -22.61 8.37 -2.82
CA LYS A 247 -23.00 6.96 -2.66
C LYS A 247 -24.29 6.83 -1.84
N ASN A 248 -24.42 7.58 -0.78
CA ASN A 248 -25.58 7.49 0.13
C ASN A 248 -26.86 8.17 -0.39
N LYS A 249 -26.84 8.81 -1.56
CA LYS A 249 -28.07 9.29 -2.21
C LYS A 249 -28.94 8.14 -2.75
N SER A 250 -28.37 6.98 -3.02
CA SER A 250 -29.09 5.80 -3.52
C SER A 250 -29.56 4.94 -2.36
N GLU A 251 -30.87 4.71 -2.24
CA GLU A 251 -31.46 3.79 -1.26
C GLU A 251 -30.92 2.37 -1.43
N ILE A 252 -30.74 1.92 -2.68
CA ILE A 252 -30.14 0.60 -2.99
C ILE A 252 -28.73 0.50 -2.41
N THR A 253 -27.94 1.58 -2.54
CA THR A 253 -26.57 1.61 -1.98
C THR A 253 -26.57 1.59 -0.45
N GLN A 254 -27.53 2.28 0.17
CA GLN A 254 -27.68 2.25 1.65
C GLN A 254 -28.07 0.85 2.13
N ALA A 255 -29.05 0.23 1.47
CA ALA A 255 -29.46 -1.14 1.78
C ALA A 255 -28.31 -2.13 1.60
N TYR A 256 -27.56 -2.02 0.49
CA TYR A 256 -26.37 -2.82 0.24
C TYR A 256 -25.29 -2.61 1.31
N ASN A 257 -25.01 -1.38 1.73
CA ASN A 257 -24.01 -1.11 2.76
C ASN A 257 -24.40 -1.76 4.10
N THR A 258 -25.68 -1.63 4.50
CA THR A 258 -26.20 -2.27 5.71
C THR A 258 -26.06 -3.79 5.65
N TYR A 259 -26.45 -4.38 4.53
CA TYR A 259 -26.28 -5.81 4.28
C TYR A 259 -24.81 -6.23 4.36
N ASN A 260 -23.93 -5.51 3.65
CA ASN A 260 -22.52 -5.84 3.56
C ASN A 260 -21.78 -5.72 4.90
N ASP A 261 -22.18 -4.80 5.79
CA ASP A 261 -21.59 -4.68 7.11
C ASP A 261 -21.79 -5.95 7.96
N TYR A 262 -22.96 -6.57 7.90
CA TYR A 262 -23.22 -7.83 8.58
C TYR A 262 -22.64 -9.03 7.84
N ARG A 263 -22.69 -9.04 6.50
CA ARG A 263 -22.05 -10.06 5.69
C ARG A 263 -20.55 -10.17 5.98
N VAL A 264 -19.86 -9.03 6.09
CA VAL A 264 -18.43 -8.99 6.42
C VAL A 264 -18.18 -9.57 7.82
N LYS A 265 -18.99 -9.24 8.82
CA LYS A 265 -18.89 -9.83 10.16
C LYS A 265 -19.08 -11.35 10.11
N TYR A 266 -20.12 -11.79 9.42
CA TYR A 266 -20.47 -13.19 9.26
C TYR A 266 -19.37 -13.98 8.56
N MET A 267 -19.00 -13.59 7.33
CA MET A 267 -18.07 -14.34 6.49
C MET A 267 -16.60 -14.01 6.72
N ASP A 268 -16.27 -12.71 6.68
CA ASP A 268 -14.87 -12.31 6.68
C ASP A 268 -14.23 -12.43 8.06
N TYR A 269 -15.03 -12.31 9.13
CA TYR A 269 -14.58 -12.45 10.50
C TYR A 269 -15.07 -13.72 11.20
N GLY A 270 -15.84 -14.57 10.50
CA GLY A 270 -16.36 -15.82 11.03
C GLY A 270 -17.23 -15.65 12.28
N GLN A 271 -17.94 -14.52 12.40
CA GLN A 271 -18.79 -14.22 13.54
C GLN A 271 -20.15 -14.91 13.42
N HIS A 272 -20.12 -16.22 13.40
CA HIS A 272 -21.33 -17.06 13.41
C HIS A 272 -21.06 -18.37 14.14
N PRO A 273 -22.01 -18.89 14.92
CA PRO A 273 -21.89 -20.19 15.53
C PRO A 273 -22.07 -21.29 14.46
N PRO A 274 -21.55 -22.52 14.67
CA PRO A 274 -21.84 -23.63 13.79
C PRO A 274 -23.34 -23.96 13.80
N TYR A 275 -23.91 -24.42 12.68
CA TYR A 275 -25.31 -24.75 12.57
C TYR A 275 -25.72 -25.82 13.62
N LYS A 276 -24.91 -26.89 13.70
CA LYS A 276 -25.12 -27.97 14.67
C LYS A 276 -25.01 -27.46 16.11
N GLY A 277 -26.08 -27.61 16.87
CA GLY A 277 -26.20 -27.13 18.26
C GLY A 277 -26.78 -25.71 18.36
N HIS A 278 -27.01 -25.04 17.25
CA HIS A 278 -27.62 -23.69 17.20
C HIS A 278 -28.80 -23.62 16.22
N GLU A 279 -29.43 -24.78 15.94
CA GLU A 279 -30.52 -24.89 14.97
C GLU A 279 -31.67 -23.93 15.26
N LYS A 280 -31.99 -23.71 16.54
CA LYS A 280 -33.05 -22.76 16.97
C LYS A 280 -32.74 -21.33 16.53
N LEU A 281 -31.48 -20.91 16.57
CA LEU A 281 -31.07 -19.58 16.13
C LEU A 281 -31.24 -19.41 14.62
N TYR A 282 -30.81 -20.41 13.86
CA TYR A 282 -30.93 -20.38 12.40
C TYR A 282 -32.38 -20.50 11.93
N ASN A 283 -33.17 -21.37 12.56
CA ASN A 283 -34.61 -21.51 12.27
C ASN A 283 -35.39 -20.23 12.58
N ALA A 284 -34.99 -19.45 13.59
CA ALA A 284 -35.60 -18.16 13.90
C ALA A 284 -35.45 -17.13 12.77
N VAL A 285 -34.44 -17.26 11.90
CA VAL A 285 -34.24 -16.44 10.70
C VAL A 285 -34.55 -17.20 9.41
N GLN A 286 -35.27 -18.30 9.52
CA GLN A 286 -35.73 -19.17 8.39
C GLN A 286 -34.57 -19.79 7.60
N TRP A 287 -33.43 -20.05 8.25
CA TRP A 287 -32.32 -20.77 7.65
C TRP A 287 -32.31 -22.21 8.10
N ASP A 288 -32.30 -23.12 7.13
CA ASP A 288 -32.00 -24.54 7.34
C ASP A 288 -30.49 -24.81 7.15
N ASN A 289 -30.08 -26.06 7.28
CA ASN A 289 -28.67 -26.45 7.10
C ASN A 289 -28.19 -26.23 5.64
N SER A 290 -29.08 -26.27 4.64
CA SER A 290 -28.70 -26.02 3.25
C SER A 290 -28.43 -24.55 3.01
N THR A 291 -29.24 -23.64 3.54
CA THR A 291 -29.03 -22.19 3.53
C THR A 291 -27.74 -21.82 4.25
N TYR A 292 -27.49 -22.39 5.45
CA TYR A 292 -26.22 -22.18 6.16
C TYR A 292 -25.02 -22.62 5.30
N ARG A 293 -25.06 -23.81 4.71
CA ARG A 293 -23.97 -24.29 3.82
C ARG A 293 -23.81 -23.43 2.57
N ALA A 294 -24.90 -22.96 1.99
CA ALA A 294 -24.86 -22.04 0.85
C ALA A 294 -24.06 -20.78 1.18
N THR A 295 -24.25 -20.19 2.37
CA THR A 295 -23.48 -19.01 2.79
C THR A 295 -21.99 -19.32 2.91
N LEU A 296 -21.61 -20.50 3.40
CA LEU A 296 -20.20 -20.91 3.48
C LEU A 296 -19.56 -21.07 2.10
N CYS A 297 -20.37 -21.39 1.08
CA CYS A 297 -19.95 -21.45 -0.32
C CYS A 297 -20.08 -20.09 -1.05
N LEU A 298 -20.28 -19.00 -0.32
CA LEU A 298 -20.47 -17.63 -0.87
C LEU A 298 -21.72 -17.48 -1.76
N LEU A 299 -22.70 -18.35 -1.62
CA LEU A 299 -23.98 -18.29 -2.33
C LEU A 299 -24.99 -17.52 -1.48
N TYR A 300 -25.30 -16.30 -1.89
CA TYR A 300 -26.18 -15.35 -1.18
C TYR A 300 -27.44 -15.01 -2.00
N MET A 301 -27.96 -15.98 -2.76
CA MET A 301 -29.11 -15.79 -3.67
C MET A 301 -30.46 -16.03 -2.99
N ASP A 302 -30.48 -16.55 -1.76
CA ASP A 302 -31.68 -16.83 -1.01
C ASP A 302 -32.21 -15.54 -0.35
N GLU A 303 -33.51 -15.28 -0.45
CA GLU A 303 -34.18 -14.09 0.13
C GLU A 303 -34.05 -14.02 1.65
N ASN A 304 -33.92 -15.16 2.32
CA ASN A 304 -33.72 -15.26 3.76
C ASN A 304 -32.29 -14.86 4.16
N ILE A 305 -31.34 -14.76 3.23
CA ILE A 305 -29.99 -14.28 3.47
C ILE A 305 -29.96 -12.74 3.32
N ASN A 306 -30.55 -12.06 4.26
CA ASN A 306 -30.68 -10.60 4.26
C ASN A 306 -29.97 -9.94 5.45
N ALA A 307 -29.97 -8.60 5.50
CA ALA A 307 -29.30 -7.84 6.55
C ALA A 307 -29.82 -8.18 7.95
N SER A 308 -31.13 -8.44 8.11
CA SER A 308 -31.73 -8.76 9.40
C SER A 308 -31.30 -10.14 9.90
N SER A 309 -31.34 -11.17 9.03
CA SER A 309 -30.92 -12.52 9.39
C SER A 309 -29.43 -12.57 9.74
N LEU A 310 -28.58 -11.93 8.92
CA LEU A 310 -27.14 -11.84 9.19
C LEU A 310 -26.85 -11.08 10.48
N LYS A 311 -27.60 -9.99 10.80
CA LYS A 311 -27.52 -9.26 12.04
C LYS A 311 -27.80 -10.16 13.23
N THR A 312 -28.95 -10.83 13.22
CA THR A 312 -29.40 -11.73 14.30
C THR A 312 -28.34 -12.80 14.61
N ILE A 313 -27.80 -13.45 13.56
CA ILE A 313 -26.79 -14.50 13.73
C ILE A 313 -25.45 -13.94 14.25
N THR A 314 -25.00 -12.81 13.72
CA THR A 314 -23.72 -12.22 14.14
C THR A 314 -23.77 -11.63 15.53
N GLU A 315 -24.89 -11.07 15.96
CA GLU A 315 -25.10 -10.54 17.32
C GLU A 315 -25.25 -11.66 18.36
N ALA A 316 -25.81 -12.81 17.98
CA ALA A 316 -25.89 -13.98 18.83
C ALA A 316 -24.53 -14.70 19.00
N TYR A 317 -23.54 -14.40 18.13
CA TYR A 317 -22.22 -14.99 18.21
C TYR A 317 -21.46 -14.50 19.45
N GLN A 318 -21.30 -15.39 20.41
CA GLN A 318 -20.41 -15.19 21.53
C GLN A 318 -19.02 -15.68 21.11
N ALA A 319 -18.12 -14.75 20.89
CA ALA A 319 -16.73 -15.09 20.63
C ALA A 319 -16.20 -15.97 21.76
N ASN A 320 -15.92 -17.24 21.50
CA ASN A 320 -15.13 -18.05 22.44
C ASN A 320 -13.87 -17.23 22.76
N LYS A 321 -13.61 -17.00 24.02
CA LYS A 321 -12.44 -16.26 24.56
C LYS A 321 -11.14 -17.05 24.35
N HIS A 322 -10.89 -17.53 23.12
CA HIS A 322 -9.52 -17.85 22.76
C HIS A 322 -8.74 -16.56 22.93
N SER A 323 -7.66 -16.62 23.67
CA SER A 323 -6.89 -15.42 23.97
C SER A 323 -6.58 -14.72 22.64
N ALA A 324 -6.76 -13.42 22.58
CA ALA A 324 -6.45 -12.62 21.39
C ALA A 324 -5.02 -12.89 20.87
N LEU A 325 -4.12 -13.25 21.78
CA LEU A 325 -2.77 -13.68 21.49
C LEU A 325 -2.74 -14.98 20.69
N SER A 326 -3.53 -16.00 21.05
CA SER A 326 -3.61 -17.27 20.32
C SER A 326 -4.07 -17.06 18.87
N LYS A 327 -5.11 -16.24 18.66
CA LYS A 327 -5.57 -15.88 17.31
C LYS A 327 -4.51 -15.15 16.50
N THR A 328 -3.79 -14.22 17.11
CA THR A 328 -2.70 -13.48 16.47
C THR A 328 -1.60 -14.44 16.02
N VAL A 329 -1.17 -15.34 16.90
CA VAL A 329 -0.13 -16.33 16.59
C VAL A 329 -0.57 -17.27 15.46
N THR A 330 -1.83 -17.75 15.49
CA THR A 330 -2.38 -18.60 14.44
C THR A 330 -2.39 -17.88 13.09
N ASN A 331 -2.90 -16.65 13.02
CA ASN A 331 -2.95 -15.87 11.77
C ASN A 331 -1.54 -15.58 11.21
N ILE A 332 -0.57 -15.28 12.07
CA ILE A 332 0.82 -15.08 11.62
C ILE A 332 1.42 -16.41 11.15
N ARG A 333 1.15 -17.51 11.85
CA ARG A 333 1.61 -18.84 11.45
C ARG A 333 1.03 -19.26 10.10
N GLU A 334 -0.28 -19.10 9.88
CA GLU A 334 -0.93 -19.36 8.61
C GLU A 334 -0.31 -18.54 7.48
N LEU A 335 -0.11 -17.23 7.70
CA LEU A 335 0.57 -16.37 6.74
C LEU A 335 1.96 -16.90 6.36
N LEU A 336 2.74 -17.34 7.35
CA LEU A 336 4.09 -17.87 7.12
C LEU A 336 4.09 -19.26 6.48
N TYR A 337 3.02 -20.04 6.66
CA TYR A 337 2.91 -21.40 6.14
C TYR A 337 2.42 -21.42 4.70
N ASP A 338 1.41 -20.62 4.37
CA ASP A 338 0.74 -20.63 3.06
C ASP A 338 1.59 -20.02 1.92
N TYR A 339 2.59 -19.18 2.26
CA TYR A 339 3.33 -18.38 1.27
C TYR A 339 4.85 -18.48 1.44
N SER A 340 5.38 -19.66 1.59
CA SER A 340 6.72 -19.92 2.14
C SER A 340 7.90 -19.21 1.45
N PHE A 341 8.09 -19.35 0.13
CA PHE A 341 9.37 -18.94 -0.47
C PHE A 341 9.50 -17.43 -0.70
N VAL A 342 8.47 -16.77 -1.23
CA VAL A 342 8.52 -15.33 -1.56
C VAL A 342 8.65 -14.49 -0.29
N GLN A 343 7.97 -14.90 0.78
CA GLN A 343 7.95 -14.15 2.04
C GLN A 343 9.23 -14.31 2.85
N TYR A 344 9.80 -15.51 2.89
CA TYR A 344 11.10 -15.70 3.53
C TYR A 344 12.20 -14.90 2.82
N SER A 345 12.13 -14.82 1.48
CA SER A 345 13.04 -13.99 0.70
C SER A 345 12.88 -12.51 1.03
N LEU A 346 11.65 -12.01 1.07
CA LEU A 346 11.36 -10.61 1.43
C LEU A 346 11.78 -10.29 2.86
N LEU A 347 11.47 -11.19 3.80
CA LEU A 347 11.89 -11.04 5.19
C LEU A 347 13.41 -11.06 5.33
N SER A 348 14.10 -11.96 4.63
CA SER A 348 15.58 -12.07 4.64
C SER A 348 16.21 -10.78 4.09
N ILE A 349 15.73 -10.28 2.97
CA ILE A 349 16.19 -9.01 2.37
C ILE A 349 15.95 -7.87 3.35
N PHE A 350 14.76 -7.80 3.96
CA PHE A 350 14.43 -6.81 4.96
C PHE A 350 15.39 -6.87 6.16
N LEU A 351 15.65 -8.05 6.72
CA LEU A 351 16.59 -8.24 7.83
C LEU A 351 18.01 -7.83 7.46
N ILE A 352 18.48 -8.17 6.26
CA ILE A 352 19.79 -7.71 5.77
C ILE A 352 19.87 -6.19 5.76
N PHE A 353 18.83 -5.50 5.24
CA PHE A 353 18.81 -4.05 5.24
C PHE A 353 18.75 -3.43 6.63
N VAL A 354 17.99 -4.02 7.55
CA VAL A 354 17.99 -3.60 8.96
C VAL A 354 19.40 -3.71 9.56
N ILE A 355 20.05 -4.85 9.39
CA ILE A 355 21.40 -5.09 9.90
C ILE A 355 22.39 -4.07 9.30
N LEU A 356 22.37 -3.88 7.98
CA LEU A 356 23.24 -2.92 7.30
C LEU A 356 23.02 -1.48 7.78
N ASN A 357 21.76 -1.08 7.99
CA ASN A 357 21.46 0.24 8.55
C ASN A 357 22.02 0.39 9.96
N LEU A 358 21.86 -0.61 10.81
CA LEU A 358 22.40 -0.59 12.18
C LEU A 358 23.91 -0.57 12.19
N MET A 359 24.60 -1.29 11.29
CA MET A 359 26.04 -1.27 11.16
C MET A 359 26.58 0.09 10.74
N VAL A 360 25.94 0.71 9.72
CA VAL A 360 26.30 2.06 9.26
C VAL A 360 26.07 3.07 10.38
N ALA A 361 24.93 3.05 11.03
CA ALA A 361 24.59 3.95 12.13
C ALA A 361 25.57 3.83 13.30
N LYS A 362 25.98 2.60 13.67
CA LYS A 362 26.96 2.33 14.73
C LYS A 362 28.35 2.88 14.39
N LYS A 363 28.81 2.69 13.14
CA LYS A 363 30.10 3.16 12.66
C LYS A 363 30.19 4.68 12.71
N GLU A 364 29.16 5.37 12.25
CA GLU A 364 29.09 6.83 12.21
C GLU A 364 28.74 7.46 13.56
N LYS A 365 28.55 6.67 14.62
CA LYS A 365 28.08 7.16 15.96
C LYS A 365 26.78 7.94 15.89
N GLN A 366 25.89 7.57 15.00
CA GLN A 366 24.66 8.31 14.71
C GLN A 366 23.44 7.61 15.31
N TRP A 367 23.25 7.78 16.59
CA TRP A 367 22.12 7.20 17.35
C TRP A 367 20.75 7.46 16.75
N PHE A 368 20.59 8.60 16.07
CA PHE A 368 19.35 8.95 15.45
C PHE A 368 18.92 7.93 14.35
N HIS A 369 19.90 7.34 13.64
CA HIS A 369 19.59 6.30 12.65
C HIS A 369 19.14 5.01 13.27
N ILE A 370 19.80 4.62 14.36
CA ILE A 370 19.38 3.44 15.13
C ILE A 370 17.93 3.64 15.57
N LEU A 371 17.63 4.81 16.13
CA LEU A 371 16.26 5.15 16.56
C LEU A 371 15.27 5.09 15.42
N VAL A 372 15.56 5.70 14.26
CA VAL A 372 14.66 5.68 13.08
C VAL A 372 14.47 4.26 12.55
N SER A 373 15.54 3.45 12.52
CA SER A 373 15.45 2.04 12.11
C SER A 373 14.59 1.23 13.08
N ILE A 374 14.78 1.42 14.39
CA ILE A 374 13.95 0.78 15.42
C ILE A 374 12.48 1.21 15.28
N CYS A 375 12.22 2.51 15.09
CA CYS A 375 10.85 3.01 14.89
C CYS A 375 10.20 2.42 13.64
N CYS A 376 10.95 2.27 12.54
CA CYS A 376 10.45 1.67 11.31
C CYS A 376 10.09 0.19 11.50
N CYS A 377 11.01 -0.60 12.05
CA CYS A 377 10.81 -2.02 12.30
C CYS A 377 9.76 -2.26 13.40
N GLY A 378 9.78 -1.45 14.45
CA GLY A 378 8.79 -1.48 15.53
C GLY A 378 7.40 -1.15 15.01
N GLY A 379 7.28 -0.12 14.16
CA GLY A 379 6.01 0.23 13.51
C GLY A 379 5.48 -0.90 12.62
N PHE A 380 6.35 -1.52 11.82
CA PHE A 380 6.00 -2.71 11.04
C PHE A 380 5.49 -3.85 11.94
N ALA A 381 6.22 -4.18 13.01
CA ALA A 381 5.85 -5.26 13.93
C ALA A 381 4.52 -4.97 14.65
N VAL A 382 4.32 -3.74 15.15
CA VAL A 382 3.07 -3.33 15.83
C VAL A 382 1.88 -3.42 14.87
N LEU A 383 2.03 -2.93 13.63
CA LEU A 383 0.96 -3.00 12.64
C LEU A 383 0.66 -4.44 12.22
N LEU A 384 1.68 -5.29 12.09
CA LEU A 384 1.52 -6.71 11.80
C LEU A 384 0.75 -7.43 12.93
N LEU A 385 1.15 -7.21 14.18
CA LEU A 385 0.46 -7.74 15.37
C LEU A 385 -0.98 -7.24 15.45
N TYR A 386 -1.22 -5.96 15.16
CA TYR A 386 -2.57 -5.39 15.14
C TYR A 386 -3.47 -6.06 14.08
N LEU A 387 -2.96 -6.28 12.86
CA LEU A 387 -3.72 -6.96 11.81
C LEU A 387 -3.95 -8.44 12.17
N GLY A 388 -2.96 -9.12 12.73
CA GLY A 388 -3.12 -10.49 13.25
C GLY A 388 -4.18 -10.56 14.36
N PHE A 389 -4.17 -9.60 15.28
CA PHE A 389 -5.17 -9.50 16.35
C PHE A 389 -6.60 -9.29 15.81
N LYS A 390 -6.76 -8.50 14.74
CA LYS A 390 -8.05 -8.31 14.06
C LYS A 390 -8.55 -9.56 13.33
N GLY A 391 -7.76 -10.64 13.28
CA GLY A 391 -8.16 -11.93 12.76
C GLY A 391 -8.13 -12.06 11.25
N ARG A 392 -7.48 -11.12 10.54
CA ARG A 392 -7.37 -11.17 9.07
C ARG A 392 -6.04 -10.61 8.60
N LEU A 393 -5.15 -11.50 8.18
CA LEU A 393 -3.82 -11.15 7.69
C LEU A 393 -3.54 -11.78 6.31
N PRO A 394 -4.31 -11.43 5.26
CA PRO A 394 -4.05 -11.92 3.91
C PRO A 394 -2.71 -11.36 3.38
N LEU A 395 -2.10 -12.06 2.42
CA LEU A 395 -0.81 -11.69 1.80
C LEU A 395 -0.74 -10.20 1.41
N ARG A 396 -1.80 -9.66 0.79
CA ARG A 396 -1.90 -8.24 0.40
C ARG A 396 -1.74 -7.25 1.56
N SER A 397 -2.24 -7.62 2.75
CA SER A 397 -2.10 -6.80 3.95
C SER A 397 -0.68 -6.84 4.48
N TYR A 398 -0.04 -7.99 4.46
CA TYR A 398 1.37 -8.13 4.80
C TYR A 398 2.26 -7.33 3.83
N GLN A 399 2.04 -7.45 2.52
CA GLN A 399 2.76 -6.66 1.50
C GLN A 399 2.58 -5.15 1.73
N SER A 400 1.40 -4.72 2.17
CA SER A 400 1.11 -3.31 2.48
C SER A 400 1.92 -2.75 3.66
N LEU A 401 2.47 -3.60 4.51
CA LEU A 401 3.37 -3.21 5.59
C LEU A 401 4.84 -3.39 5.19
N LEU A 402 5.16 -4.50 4.52
CA LEU A 402 6.53 -4.86 4.18
C LEU A 402 7.14 -3.91 3.14
N ILE A 403 6.40 -3.61 2.07
CA ILE A 403 6.90 -2.77 0.96
C ILE A 403 7.34 -1.38 1.46
N PRO A 404 6.50 -0.59 2.18
CA PRO A 404 6.92 0.71 2.66
C PRO A 404 8.05 0.64 3.68
N CYS A 405 8.05 -0.36 4.56
CA CYS A 405 9.12 -0.57 5.53
C CYS A 405 10.46 -0.84 4.83
N PHE A 406 10.48 -1.80 3.91
CA PHE A 406 11.66 -2.16 3.14
C PHE A 406 12.21 -0.97 2.32
N MET A 407 11.36 -0.29 1.57
CA MET A 407 11.77 0.83 0.71
C MET A 407 12.23 2.04 1.52
N PHE A 408 11.61 2.29 2.68
CA PHE A 408 12.08 3.31 3.61
C PHE A 408 13.46 2.98 4.17
N MET A 409 13.67 1.74 4.64
CA MET A 409 14.96 1.29 5.17
C MET A 409 16.05 1.35 4.11
N MET A 410 15.74 0.96 2.86
CA MET A 410 16.66 1.10 1.72
C MET A 410 17.05 2.57 1.49
N THR A 411 16.07 3.49 1.57
CA THR A 411 16.31 4.93 1.45
C THR A 411 17.24 5.41 2.55
N MET A 412 17.00 4.98 3.80
CA MET A 412 17.84 5.33 4.94
C MET A 412 19.27 4.81 4.76
N PHE A 413 19.43 3.56 4.35
CA PHE A 413 20.72 2.97 4.07
C PHE A 413 21.51 3.79 3.03
N LEU A 414 20.90 4.09 1.87
CA LEU A 414 21.54 4.90 0.82
C LEU A 414 21.85 6.33 1.28
N ARG A 415 20.98 6.92 2.10
CA ARG A 415 21.16 8.27 2.58
C ARG A 415 22.36 8.42 3.50
N TRP A 416 22.72 7.37 4.21
CA TRP A 416 23.75 7.39 5.24
C TRP A 416 25.00 6.57 4.92
N LEU A 417 25.02 5.94 3.76
CA LEU A 417 26.24 5.38 3.21
C LEU A 417 27.20 6.54 2.91
N ASP A 418 27.79 7.12 3.93
CA ASP A 418 28.86 8.09 3.74
C ASP A 418 30.15 7.33 3.49
N VAL A 419 30.53 7.25 2.21
CA VAL A 419 31.83 6.72 1.77
C VAL A 419 32.85 7.85 1.73
N SER A 420 32.73 8.80 2.62
CA SER A 420 33.81 9.79 2.86
C SER A 420 34.90 9.12 3.68
N TYR A 421 35.84 8.52 3.00
CA TYR A 421 37.16 8.14 3.50
C TYR A 421 38.19 9.10 2.95
#